data_f97399e120a955ec0dc3ce35708072b5
#
_entry.id   f97399e120a955ec0dc3ce35708072b5
#
_cell.length_a   1.000
_cell.length_b   1.000
_cell.length_c   1.000
_cell.angle_alpha   90.00
_cell.angle_beta   90.00
_cell.angle_gamma   90.00
#
_symmetry.space_group_name_H-M   'P 1'
#
loop_
_entity.id
_entity.type
_entity.pdbx_description
1 polymer ?
#
loop_
_entity_poly.entity_id
_entity_poly.type
_entity_poly.pdbx_seq_one_letter_code
_entity_poly.pdbx_strand_id
1 'polypeptide(L)'
;MARFAIIGGGATGLGAAFLFRRAQDAGVDVEFELYERDARLGGKVAGEIVADPETGEPFIIDGGPDCFTARKPAAMRVAKLAGIEDQRQPSQESKKGTYIWRKDRKHHLPEGFSMFVPTQLGPVFETELLTEEGKREMLRDLVVPKKEVAPGEFNDETLESFIVRRFGREVLDYLAEPFIGGVHASAPESMSLRASFPMYLDMEQKYGSVIRGTVEGARARAKMSTGKPKDPKQTLFATFKLGLHQLTDAMADAAGREHLNTNCAVDLVEAEGKRYVVTFADGCQETFDGVVMATESYAAARILRNFNAEMAQAYDGIPNLTSSTCSFGFRAEDVVLPESGFGTLVPAVENRALLAATWSSTKWANRAPQGRVLIRGFAGTPHNQHLMEKSDEELTAIVLEELREIMDIKPDAKPLFSRFYRWTLGMSQYTMGHLGRVEIIERLCEETSGFAAAGGCFRGVGVPNCIAGGERAALKLIADCGLDYFEEIV
;
A
#
# COMPACT_ATOMS: atom_id res chain seq x y z
N MET A 1 -31.52 -10.47 -16.13
CA MET A 1 -30.21 -10.69 -15.46
C MET A 1 -29.22 -9.70 -16.03
N ALA A 2 -28.65 -8.81 -15.18
CA ALA A 2 -27.64 -7.84 -15.61
C ALA A 2 -26.25 -8.51 -15.56
N ARG A 3 -25.45 -8.32 -16.63
CA ARG A 3 -24.12 -8.93 -16.78
C ARG A 3 -23.02 -7.90 -16.71
N PHE A 4 -22.04 -8.09 -15.80
CA PHE A 4 -20.97 -7.14 -15.53
C PHE A 4 -19.57 -7.70 -15.83
N ALA A 5 -18.70 -6.85 -16.40
CA ALA A 5 -17.29 -7.15 -16.56
C ALA A 5 -16.47 -6.45 -15.45
N ILE A 6 -15.53 -7.16 -14.86
CA ILE A 6 -14.53 -6.61 -13.93
C ILE A 6 -13.17 -6.72 -14.61
N ILE A 7 -12.49 -5.60 -14.84
CA ILE A 7 -11.21 -5.56 -15.54
C ILE A 7 -10.09 -5.32 -14.54
N GLY A 8 -9.27 -6.35 -14.30
CA GLY A 8 -8.18 -6.39 -13.33
C GLY A 8 -8.47 -7.27 -12.12
N GLY A 9 -7.62 -8.27 -11.88
CA GLY A 9 -7.74 -9.29 -10.82
C GLY A 9 -6.99 -8.98 -9.52
N GLY A 10 -6.65 -7.71 -9.27
CA GLY A 10 -6.06 -7.26 -8.02
C GLY A 10 -7.08 -7.18 -6.87
N ALA A 11 -6.64 -6.71 -5.69
CA ALA A 11 -7.50 -6.59 -4.51
C ALA A 11 -8.78 -5.76 -4.75
N THR A 12 -8.75 -4.82 -5.69
CA THR A 12 -9.90 -4.00 -6.07
C THR A 12 -10.92 -4.82 -6.88
N GLY A 13 -10.47 -5.49 -7.94
CA GLY A 13 -11.36 -6.31 -8.77
C GLY A 13 -11.93 -7.50 -8.01
N LEU A 14 -11.10 -8.14 -7.16
CA LEU A 14 -11.57 -9.19 -6.26
C LEU A 14 -12.60 -8.67 -5.23
N GLY A 15 -12.45 -7.40 -4.76
CA GLY A 15 -13.45 -6.75 -3.93
C GLY A 15 -14.79 -6.59 -4.65
N ALA A 16 -14.77 -6.20 -5.92
CA ALA A 16 -15.98 -6.11 -6.74
C ALA A 16 -16.61 -7.49 -7.00
N ALA A 17 -15.80 -8.49 -7.38
CA ALA A 17 -16.28 -9.86 -7.61
C ALA A 17 -16.89 -10.48 -6.35
N PHE A 18 -16.24 -10.28 -5.19
CA PHE A 18 -16.73 -10.73 -3.89
C PHE A 18 -18.10 -10.11 -3.57
N LEU A 19 -18.30 -8.82 -3.83
CA LEU A 19 -19.59 -8.17 -3.60
C LEU A 19 -20.66 -8.66 -4.57
N PHE A 20 -20.37 -8.81 -5.87
CA PHE A 20 -21.34 -9.35 -6.84
C PHE A 20 -21.79 -10.75 -6.45
N ARG A 21 -20.87 -11.61 -6.00
CA ARG A 21 -21.24 -12.95 -5.52
C ARG A 21 -22.18 -12.87 -4.30
N ARG A 22 -21.91 -12.00 -3.36
CA ARG A 22 -22.78 -11.80 -2.20
C ARG A 22 -24.16 -11.27 -2.60
N ALA A 23 -24.24 -10.41 -3.59
CA ALA A 23 -25.50 -9.94 -4.15
C ALA A 23 -26.28 -11.10 -4.81
N GLN A 24 -25.61 -11.98 -5.57
CA GLN A 24 -26.21 -13.22 -6.12
C GLN A 24 -26.75 -14.12 -5.01
N ASP A 25 -25.95 -14.35 -3.95
CA ASP A 25 -26.33 -15.18 -2.80
C ASP A 25 -27.55 -14.59 -2.04
N ALA A 26 -27.73 -13.26 -2.11
CA ALA A 26 -28.90 -12.55 -1.59
C ALA A 26 -30.11 -12.55 -2.55
N GLY A 27 -29.98 -13.17 -3.73
CA GLY A 27 -31.06 -13.28 -4.74
C GLY A 27 -31.15 -12.12 -5.74
N VAL A 28 -30.13 -11.28 -5.83
CA VAL A 28 -30.06 -10.22 -6.84
C VAL A 28 -29.74 -10.83 -8.20
N ASP A 29 -30.48 -10.44 -9.24
CA ASP A 29 -30.40 -11.00 -10.60
C ASP A 29 -29.23 -10.39 -11.39
N VAL A 30 -27.99 -10.73 -10.99
CA VAL A 30 -26.73 -10.26 -11.58
C VAL A 30 -25.82 -11.43 -11.97
N GLU A 31 -25.06 -11.24 -13.05
CA GLU A 31 -23.92 -12.07 -13.43
C GLU A 31 -22.66 -11.20 -13.51
N PHE A 32 -21.50 -11.79 -13.30
CA PHE A 32 -20.23 -11.10 -13.46
C PHE A 32 -19.14 -12.03 -13.98
N GLU A 33 -18.19 -11.45 -14.71
CA GLU A 33 -16.95 -12.09 -15.10
C GLU A 33 -15.78 -11.14 -14.82
N LEU A 34 -14.71 -11.67 -14.21
CA LEU A 34 -13.48 -10.94 -13.97
C LEU A 34 -12.41 -11.37 -14.97
N TYR A 35 -11.69 -10.40 -15.53
CA TYR A 35 -10.63 -10.60 -16.51
C TYR A 35 -9.31 -10.06 -16.00
N GLU A 36 -8.30 -10.93 -15.85
CA GLU A 36 -6.94 -10.62 -15.43
C GLU A 36 -5.95 -11.02 -16.53
N ARG A 37 -5.05 -10.10 -16.91
CA ARG A 37 -4.04 -10.37 -17.95
C ARG A 37 -2.99 -11.39 -17.53
N ASP A 38 -2.64 -11.42 -16.24
CA ASP A 38 -1.61 -12.31 -15.71
C ASP A 38 -2.20 -13.69 -15.36
N ALA A 39 -1.33 -14.69 -15.18
CA ALA A 39 -1.75 -16.05 -14.79
C ALA A 39 -2.23 -16.16 -13.34
N ARG A 40 -2.12 -15.08 -12.56
CA ARG A 40 -2.36 -15.07 -11.12
C ARG A 40 -3.29 -13.92 -10.71
N LEU A 41 -4.23 -14.24 -9.84
CA LEU A 41 -5.07 -13.25 -9.16
C LEU A 41 -4.33 -12.60 -7.97
N GLY A 42 -4.91 -11.56 -7.39
CA GLY A 42 -4.39 -10.83 -6.23
C GLY A 42 -3.54 -9.61 -6.59
N GLY A 43 -3.13 -9.46 -7.87
CA GLY A 43 -2.32 -8.33 -8.33
C GLY A 43 -1.04 -8.18 -7.52
N LYS A 44 -0.81 -7.03 -6.89
CA LYS A 44 0.39 -6.78 -6.04
C LYS A 44 0.37 -7.52 -4.70
N VAL A 45 -0.76 -8.07 -4.25
CA VAL A 45 -0.83 -8.97 -3.09
C VAL A 45 -0.41 -10.35 -3.55
N ALA A 46 0.89 -10.60 -3.54
CA ALA A 46 1.53 -11.84 -3.97
C ALA A 46 2.32 -12.46 -2.83
N GLY A 47 2.41 -13.76 -2.83
CA GLY A 47 3.24 -14.50 -1.88
C GLY A 47 3.42 -15.95 -2.31
N GLU A 48 4.35 -16.63 -1.67
CA GLU A 48 4.61 -18.03 -1.89
C GLU A 48 5.14 -18.71 -0.63
N ILE A 49 5.05 -20.03 -0.59
CA ILE A 49 5.65 -20.87 0.45
C ILE A 49 6.86 -21.54 -0.17
N VAL A 50 8.04 -21.33 0.42
CA VAL A 50 9.32 -21.90 -0.03
C VAL A 50 9.83 -22.87 1.01
N ALA A 51 10.12 -24.09 0.62
CA ALA A 51 10.75 -25.07 1.51
C ALA A 51 12.21 -24.67 1.80
N ASP A 52 12.61 -24.75 3.06
CA ASP A 52 14.01 -24.68 3.46
C ASP A 52 14.79 -25.82 2.75
N PRO A 53 15.85 -25.52 1.99
CA PRO A 53 16.57 -26.53 1.24
C PRO A 53 17.28 -27.56 2.13
N GLU A 54 17.45 -27.29 3.43
CA GLU A 54 18.14 -28.18 4.37
C GLU A 54 17.18 -28.99 5.24
N THR A 55 16.02 -28.41 5.62
CA THR A 55 15.09 -29.05 6.55
C THR A 55 13.76 -29.44 5.94
N GLY A 56 13.40 -28.84 4.80
CA GLY A 56 12.09 -28.99 4.17
C GLY A 56 10.97 -28.17 4.83
N GLU A 57 11.24 -27.49 5.95
CA GLU A 57 10.25 -26.68 6.64
C GLU A 57 9.92 -25.38 5.87
N PRO A 58 8.71 -24.81 6.00
CA PRO A 58 8.27 -23.70 5.15
C PRO A 58 8.77 -22.34 5.60
N PHE A 59 9.24 -21.54 4.65
CA PHE A 59 9.28 -20.08 4.73
C PHE A 59 8.03 -19.50 4.07
N ILE A 60 7.43 -18.51 4.68
CA ILE A 60 6.26 -17.79 4.13
C ILE A 60 6.72 -16.42 3.62
N ILE A 61 6.62 -16.21 2.32
CA ILE A 61 7.13 -15.01 1.65
C ILE A 61 5.96 -14.16 1.15
N ASP A 62 6.01 -12.86 1.47
CA ASP A 62 5.15 -11.85 0.86
C ASP A 62 5.96 -11.11 -0.22
N GLY A 63 5.55 -11.17 -1.48
CA GLY A 63 6.23 -10.53 -2.60
C GLY A 63 5.87 -9.05 -2.78
N GLY A 64 4.70 -8.64 -2.32
CA GLY A 64 4.20 -7.26 -2.34
C GLY A 64 3.99 -6.71 -0.92
N PRO A 65 2.84 -6.15 -0.57
CA PRO A 65 2.53 -5.77 0.80
C PRO A 65 2.52 -7.02 1.71
N ASP A 66 3.09 -6.90 2.90
CA ASP A 66 3.12 -7.97 3.90
C ASP A 66 2.04 -7.82 4.98
N CYS A 67 1.34 -6.70 4.99
CA CYS A 67 0.34 -6.38 6.00
C CYS A 67 -0.62 -5.29 5.54
N PHE A 68 -1.66 -5.12 6.34
CA PHE A 68 -2.57 -3.97 6.25
C PHE A 68 -2.78 -3.32 7.62
N THR A 69 -3.24 -2.07 7.63
CA THR A 69 -3.63 -1.42 8.89
C THR A 69 -4.99 -1.94 9.36
N ALA A 70 -5.01 -2.51 10.58
CA ALA A 70 -6.23 -3.02 11.19
C ALA A 70 -7.25 -1.92 11.59
N ARG A 71 -6.87 -0.64 11.45
CA ARG A 71 -7.78 0.50 11.68
C ARG A 71 -8.81 0.68 10.56
N LYS A 72 -8.54 0.14 9.37
CA LYS A 72 -9.46 0.18 8.23
C LYS A 72 -10.18 -1.16 8.15
N PRO A 73 -11.49 -1.21 8.35
CA PRO A 73 -12.20 -2.46 8.64
C PRO A 73 -12.40 -3.37 7.43
N ALA A 74 -12.36 -2.86 6.19
CA ALA A 74 -12.72 -3.62 5.00
C ALA A 74 -11.99 -4.97 4.86
N ALA A 75 -10.65 -5.01 5.06
CA ALA A 75 -9.90 -6.27 4.95
C ALA A 75 -10.32 -7.28 6.02
N MET A 76 -10.57 -6.85 7.26
CA MET A 76 -11.01 -7.75 8.34
C MET A 76 -12.47 -8.18 8.17
N ARG A 77 -13.33 -7.27 7.68
CA ARG A 77 -14.72 -7.60 7.35
C ARG A 77 -14.77 -8.69 6.28
N VAL A 78 -14.04 -8.51 5.19
CA VAL A 78 -13.96 -9.49 4.10
C VAL A 78 -13.34 -10.80 4.59
N ALA A 79 -12.26 -10.77 5.38
CA ALA A 79 -11.65 -11.97 5.95
C ALA A 79 -12.66 -12.79 6.81
N LYS A 80 -13.50 -12.09 7.58
CA LYS A 80 -14.57 -12.72 8.35
C LYS A 80 -15.64 -13.35 7.45
N LEU A 81 -16.09 -12.62 6.43
CA LEU A 81 -17.11 -13.10 5.49
C LEU A 81 -16.60 -14.26 4.61
N ALA A 82 -15.31 -14.26 4.28
CA ALA A 82 -14.64 -15.34 3.56
C ALA A 82 -14.17 -16.50 4.46
N GLY A 83 -14.47 -16.46 5.77
CA GLY A 83 -14.21 -17.59 6.70
C GLY A 83 -12.75 -17.76 7.13
N ILE A 84 -11.89 -16.75 6.99
CA ILE A 84 -10.47 -16.82 7.37
C ILE A 84 -10.05 -15.88 8.51
N GLU A 85 -11.02 -15.36 9.28
CA GLU A 85 -10.73 -14.44 10.40
C GLU A 85 -9.79 -15.05 11.45
N ASP A 86 -9.91 -16.35 11.72
CA ASP A 86 -9.07 -17.12 12.65
C ASP A 86 -7.62 -17.31 12.16
N GLN A 87 -7.36 -17.09 10.87
CA GLN A 87 -6.03 -17.13 10.27
C GLN A 87 -5.28 -15.80 10.41
N ARG A 88 -5.94 -14.77 10.96
CA ARG A 88 -5.32 -13.47 11.23
C ARG A 88 -4.12 -13.63 12.16
N GLN A 89 -3.04 -12.91 11.81
CA GLN A 89 -1.81 -12.85 12.58
C GLN A 89 -1.46 -11.39 12.93
N PRO A 90 -1.35 -11.06 14.24
CA PRO A 90 -0.88 -9.75 14.67
C PRO A 90 0.65 -9.63 14.51
N SER A 91 1.16 -8.40 14.43
CA SER A 91 2.59 -8.14 14.54
C SER A 91 3.13 -8.48 15.94
N GLN A 92 4.42 -8.84 16.04
CA GLN A 92 5.06 -9.17 17.31
C GLN A 92 5.41 -7.89 18.10
N GLU A 93 4.43 -7.29 18.78
CA GLU A 93 4.54 -5.99 19.45
C GLU A 93 5.66 -5.94 20.52
N SER A 94 6.02 -7.07 21.15
CA SER A 94 7.14 -7.14 22.09
C SER A 94 8.51 -6.91 21.44
N LYS A 95 8.59 -7.06 20.12
CA LYS A 95 9.79 -6.83 19.32
C LYS A 95 9.66 -5.59 18.42
N LYS A 96 8.71 -4.72 18.71
CA LYS A 96 8.46 -3.52 17.94
C LYS A 96 9.65 -2.57 17.99
N GLY A 97 9.99 -1.99 16.86
CA GLY A 97 11.01 -0.96 16.71
C GLY A 97 11.26 -0.69 15.21
N THR A 98 11.77 0.48 14.92
CA THR A 98 12.19 0.88 13.59
C THR A 98 13.55 1.53 13.71
N TYR A 99 14.44 1.17 12.80
CA TYR A 99 15.75 1.82 12.68
C TYR A 99 15.75 2.74 11.47
N ILE A 100 16.60 3.77 11.53
CA ILE A 100 16.90 4.66 10.40
C ILE A 100 18.38 4.58 10.16
N TRP A 101 18.76 4.33 8.91
CA TRP A 101 20.14 4.32 8.49
C TRP A 101 20.65 5.75 8.36
N ARG A 102 21.77 6.07 9.02
CA ARG A 102 22.40 7.37 8.93
C ARG A 102 23.91 7.25 9.21
N LYS A 103 24.73 7.73 8.27
CA LYS A 103 26.20 7.75 8.43
C LYS A 103 26.75 6.38 8.83
N ASP A 104 26.49 5.40 8.03
CA ASP A 104 26.97 4.00 8.12
C ASP A 104 26.60 3.28 9.42
N ARG A 105 25.52 3.69 10.08
CA ARG A 105 24.98 2.99 11.26
C ARG A 105 23.45 3.09 11.38
N LYS A 106 22.88 2.15 12.09
CA LYS A 106 21.46 2.16 12.45
C LYS A 106 21.22 3.01 13.69
N HIS A 107 20.26 3.92 13.61
CA HIS A 107 19.74 4.68 14.75
C HIS A 107 18.33 4.20 15.06
N HIS A 108 18.08 3.83 16.31
CA HIS A 108 16.74 3.47 16.72
C HIS A 108 15.83 4.71 16.69
N LEU A 109 14.64 4.59 16.09
CA LEU A 109 13.64 5.65 16.18
C LEU A 109 13.20 5.78 17.63
N PRO A 110 13.29 6.96 18.24
CA PRO A 110 12.94 7.15 19.64
C PRO A 110 11.48 6.77 19.92
N GLU A 111 11.21 6.25 21.11
CA GLU A 111 9.85 6.09 21.57
C GLU A 111 9.14 7.45 21.64
N GLY A 112 7.81 7.44 21.49
CA GLY A 112 7.04 8.69 21.52
C GLY A 112 7.04 9.46 20.18
N PHE A 113 7.44 8.83 19.07
CA PHE A 113 7.23 9.35 17.72
C PHE A 113 6.04 8.67 17.05
N SER A 114 5.26 9.46 16.32
CA SER A 114 4.23 8.97 15.38
C SER A 114 4.69 9.30 13.98
N MET A 115 5.28 8.32 13.29
CA MET A 115 6.05 8.53 12.08
C MET A 115 7.20 9.54 12.35
N PHE A 116 7.18 10.71 11.76
CA PHE A 116 8.17 11.78 11.95
C PHE A 116 7.77 12.81 13.02
N VAL A 117 6.57 12.74 13.60
CA VAL A 117 6.05 13.75 14.55
C VAL A 117 6.22 13.29 15.98
N PRO A 118 6.90 14.04 16.87
CA PRO A 118 7.02 13.70 18.28
C PRO A 118 5.66 13.87 19.00
N THR A 119 5.29 12.87 19.78
CA THR A 119 4.16 12.91 20.72
C THR A 119 4.61 13.24 22.14
N GLN A 120 5.93 13.18 22.38
CA GLN A 120 6.63 13.54 23.63
C GLN A 120 7.89 14.32 23.27
N LEU A 121 8.21 15.35 24.04
CA LEU A 121 9.37 16.21 23.76
C LEU A 121 10.70 15.63 24.29
N GLY A 122 10.69 14.89 25.39
CA GLY A 122 11.89 14.31 25.99
C GLY A 122 12.74 13.53 24.97
N PRO A 123 12.17 12.54 24.26
CA PRO A 123 12.90 11.74 23.27
C PRO A 123 13.51 12.56 22.11
N VAL A 124 12.99 13.75 21.81
CA VAL A 124 13.59 14.64 20.80
C VAL A 124 14.97 15.13 21.25
N PHE A 125 15.11 15.47 22.52
CA PHE A 125 16.40 15.94 23.07
C PHE A 125 17.43 14.82 23.22
N GLU A 126 16.99 13.60 23.45
CA GLU A 126 17.84 12.43 23.74
C GLU A 126 18.35 11.75 22.45
N THR A 127 17.64 11.87 21.33
CA THR A 127 18.00 11.15 20.11
C THR A 127 19.32 11.64 19.50
N GLU A 128 20.13 10.70 19.03
CA GLU A 128 21.29 10.96 18.18
C GLU A 128 20.95 10.99 16.68
N LEU A 129 19.70 10.70 16.33
CA LEU A 129 19.27 10.67 14.93
C LEU A 129 19.26 12.06 14.29
N LEU A 130 19.05 13.11 15.07
CA LEU A 130 19.04 14.49 14.61
C LEU A 130 20.19 15.29 15.27
N THR A 131 20.75 16.23 14.52
CA THR A 131 21.68 17.22 15.08
C THR A 131 20.95 18.15 16.04
N GLU A 132 21.70 18.89 16.87
CA GLU A 132 21.11 19.91 17.75
C GLU A 132 20.37 21.01 16.99
N GLU A 133 20.81 21.33 15.77
CA GLU A 133 20.07 22.22 14.87
C GLU A 133 18.79 21.58 14.37
N GLY A 134 18.85 20.33 13.88
CA GLY A 134 17.65 19.58 13.43
C GLY A 134 16.59 19.43 14.54
N LYS A 135 17.04 19.21 15.80
CA LYS A 135 16.13 19.17 16.96
C LYS A 135 15.42 20.53 17.19
N ARG A 136 16.17 21.65 17.08
CA ARG A 136 15.58 22.99 17.20
C ARG A 136 14.61 23.27 16.06
N GLU A 137 14.99 22.92 14.83
CA GLU A 137 14.11 23.10 13.65
C GLU A 137 12.84 22.24 13.76
N MET A 138 12.92 21.01 14.22
CA MET A 138 11.76 20.17 14.48
C MET A 138 10.76 20.85 15.43
N LEU A 139 11.26 21.50 16.48
CA LEU A 139 10.40 22.17 17.47
C LEU A 139 9.85 23.51 16.99
N ARG A 140 10.33 24.07 15.88
CA ARG A 140 9.77 25.29 15.26
C ARG A 140 8.30 25.14 14.88
N ASP A 141 7.83 23.90 14.63
CA ASP A 141 6.40 23.66 14.38
C ASP A 141 5.47 24.22 15.47
N LEU A 142 5.95 24.31 16.71
CA LEU A 142 5.19 24.85 17.84
C LEU A 142 4.94 26.37 17.75
N VAL A 143 5.77 27.10 16.98
CA VAL A 143 5.76 28.57 16.93
C VAL A 143 5.59 29.14 15.51
N VAL A 144 5.88 28.36 14.48
CA VAL A 144 5.67 28.78 13.08
C VAL A 144 4.18 29.02 12.82
N PRO A 145 3.78 30.20 12.31
CA PRO A 145 2.38 30.45 11.96
C PRO A 145 1.84 29.41 10.98
N LYS A 146 0.57 29.10 11.08
CA LYS A 146 -0.11 28.28 10.07
C LYS A 146 -0.12 29.01 8.72
N LYS A 147 -0.10 28.23 7.63
CA LYS A 147 -0.28 28.77 6.28
C LYS A 147 -1.68 29.39 6.18
N GLU A 148 -1.72 30.63 5.70
CA GLU A 148 -3.02 31.26 5.37
C GLU A 148 -3.55 30.64 4.08
N VAL A 149 -4.81 30.26 4.09
CA VAL A 149 -5.54 29.69 2.95
C VAL A 149 -6.75 30.59 2.69
N ALA A 150 -6.83 31.15 1.50
CA ALA A 150 -7.93 32.01 1.14
C ALA A 150 -9.26 31.22 1.09
N PRO A 151 -10.41 31.85 1.38
CA PRO A 151 -11.70 31.22 1.24
C PRO A 151 -11.91 30.67 -0.18
N GLY A 152 -12.19 29.36 -0.30
CA GLY A 152 -12.36 28.66 -1.59
C GLY A 152 -11.07 28.20 -2.25
N GLU A 153 -9.91 28.52 -1.69
CA GLU A 153 -8.62 27.99 -2.18
C GLU A 153 -8.45 26.54 -1.76
N PHE A 154 -7.98 25.71 -2.73
CA PHE A 154 -7.64 24.33 -2.46
C PHE A 154 -6.30 24.26 -1.70
N ASN A 155 -6.37 23.92 -0.41
CA ASN A 155 -5.19 23.85 0.45
C ASN A 155 -4.38 22.57 0.16
N ASP A 156 -3.38 22.69 -0.68
CA ASP A 156 -2.39 21.64 -0.93
C ASP A 156 -0.98 22.24 -1.04
N GLU A 157 0.01 21.42 -0.81
CA GLU A 157 1.42 21.70 -1.02
C GLU A 157 2.19 20.38 -1.08
N THR A 158 3.44 20.41 -1.58
CA THR A 158 4.26 19.22 -1.60
C THR A 158 4.69 18.82 -0.19
N LEU A 159 4.96 17.52 0.01
CA LEU A 159 5.48 17.02 1.27
C LEU A 159 6.76 17.77 1.69
N GLU A 160 7.68 17.98 0.75
CA GLU A 160 8.93 18.73 1.00
C GLU A 160 8.63 20.14 1.51
N SER A 161 7.81 20.91 0.78
CA SER A 161 7.45 22.29 1.15
C SER A 161 6.91 22.35 2.58
N PHE A 162 5.97 21.47 2.91
CA PHE A 162 5.34 21.40 4.22
C PHE A 162 6.34 21.06 5.33
N ILE A 163 7.12 19.99 5.16
CA ILE A 163 8.02 19.52 6.20
C ILE A 163 9.17 20.52 6.42
N VAL A 164 9.81 21.03 5.34
CA VAL A 164 10.89 21.99 5.48
C VAL A 164 10.41 23.26 6.17
N ARG A 165 9.26 23.77 5.80
CA ARG A 165 8.66 24.98 6.39
C ARG A 165 8.39 24.83 7.89
N ARG A 166 7.92 23.67 8.34
CA ARG A 166 7.48 23.44 9.71
C ARG A 166 8.53 22.81 10.61
N PHE A 167 9.29 21.85 10.07
CA PHE A 167 10.14 20.96 10.85
C PHE A 167 11.63 21.04 10.45
N GLY A 168 11.93 21.68 9.32
CA GLY A 168 13.29 21.79 8.80
C GLY A 168 13.72 20.64 7.88
N ARG A 169 14.85 20.85 7.21
CA ARG A 169 15.37 19.95 6.17
C ARG A 169 15.78 18.60 6.73
N GLU A 170 16.44 18.57 7.88
CA GLU A 170 16.94 17.32 8.45
C GLU A 170 15.80 16.35 8.86
N VAL A 171 14.66 16.90 9.30
CA VAL A 171 13.46 16.09 9.59
C VAL A 171 12.85 15.53 8.31
N LEU A 172 12.88 16.29 7.21
CA LEU A 172 12.48 15.75 5.91
C LEU A 172 13.37 14.57 5.54
N ASP A 173 14.68 14.78 5.52
CA ASP A 173 15.65 13.82 4.99
C ASP A 173 15.73 12.52 5.79
N TYR A 174 15.70 12.59 7.12
CA TYR A 174 15.93 11.43 7.99
C TYR A 174 14.68 10.86 8.67
N LEU A 175 13.55 11.55 8.60
CA LEU A 175 12.31 11.07 9.23
C LEU A 175 11.15 11.03 8.23
N ALA A 176 10.72 12.16 7.67
CA ALA A 176 9.49 12.19 6.91
C ALA A 176 9.61 11.43 5.57
N GLU A 177 10.68 11.67 4.79
CA GLU A 177 10.92 10.97 3.53
C GLU A 177 11.01 9.45 3.70
N PRO A 178 11.85 8.88 4.59
CA PRO A 178 11.96 7.43 4.71
C PRO A 178 10.66 6.74 5.16
N PHE A 179 9.90 7.37 6.06
CA PHE A 179 8.61 6.81 6.49
C PHE A 179 7.56 6.86 5.39
N ILE A 180 7.48 7.96 4.67
CA ILE A 180 6.48 8.19 3.63
C ILE A 180 6.89 7.49 2.34
N GLY A 181 8.18 7.57 1.98
CA GLY A 181 8.77 6.86 0.87
C GLY A 181 8.58 5.34 0.97
N GLY A 182 8.70 4.78 2.18
CA GLY A 182 8.46 3.36 2.44
C GLY A 182 7.03 2.89 2.14
N VAL A 183 6.04 3.80 2.12
CA VAL A 183 4.64 3.48 1.81
C VAL A 183 4.30 3.79 0.35
N HIS A 184 4.79 4.90 -0.18
CA HIS A 184 4.38 5.42 -1.49
C HIS A 184 5.48 5.34 -2.55
N ALA A 185 6.73 5.09 -2.16
CA ALA A 185 7.90 5.18 -3.06
C ALA A 185 7.90 6.49 -3.88
N SER A 186 7.50 7.60 -3.25
CA SER A 186 7.28 8.89 -3.93
C SER A 186 8.34 9.91 -3.53
N ALA A 187 8.70 10.78 -4.47
CA ALA A 187 9.59 11.90 -4.23
C ALA A 187 8.87 13.02 -3.46
N PRO A 188 9.41 13.48 -2.31
CA PRO A 188 8.77 14.50 -1.47
C PRO A 188 8.47 15.81 -2.19
N GLU A 189 9.33 16.20 -3.17
CA GLU A 189 9.21 17.42 -3.95
C GLU A 189 8.04 17.45 -4.93
N SER A 190 7.51 16.30 -5.29
CA SER A 190 6.35 16.17 -6.20
C SER A 190 5.08 15.67 -5.53
N MET A 191 5.20 15.06 -4.35
CA MET A 191 4.09 14.41 -3.65
C MET A 191 3.10 15.41 -3.07
N SER A 192 1.82 15.32 -3.46
CA SER A 192 0.73 16.08 -2.85
C SER A 192 0.48 15.63 -1.42
N LEU A 193 0.61 16.53 -0.47
CA LEU A 193 0.34 16.24 0.93
C LEU A 193 -1.16 16.03 1.18
N ARG A 194 -2.01 16.79 0.49
CA ARG A 194 -3.48 16.68 0.58
C ARG A 194 -3.97 15.31 0.10
N ALA A 195 -3.39 14.80 -0.98
CA ALA A 195 -3.78 13.49 -1.52
C ALA A 195 -3.28 12.32 -0.66
N SER A 196 -2.12 12.46 -0.02
CA SER A 196 -1.43 11.37 0.69
C SER A 196 -1.69 11.38 2.19
N PHE A 197 -1.54 12.52 2.85
CA PHE A 197 -1.64 12.68 4.30
C PHE A 197 -2.39 13.97 4.70
N PRO A 198 -3.67 14.09 4.31
CA PRO A 198 -4.46 15.32 4.55
C PRO A 198 -4.49 15.73 6.02
N MET A 199 -4.37 14.77 6.94
CA MET A 199 -4.42 15.02 8.37
C MET A 199 -3.38 16.04 8.86
N TYR A 200 -2.21 16.15 8.23
CA TYR A 200 -1.18 17.11 8.66
C TYR A 200 -1.57 18.54 8.31
N LEU A 201 -2.13 18.78 7.13
CA LEU A 201 -2.69 20.09 6.75
C LEU A 201 -3.87 20.47 7.66
N ASP A 202 -4.73 19.51 7.98
CA ASP A 202 -5.89 19.74 8.86
C ASP A 202 -5.44 20.03 10.30
N MET A 203 -4.39 19.35 10.81
CA MET A 203 -3.78 19.64 12.12
C MET A 203 -3.19 21.06 12.15
N GLU A 204 -2.46 21.46 11.11
CA GLU A 204 -1.93 22.81 10.99
C GLU A 204 -3.06 23.85 11.07
N GLN A 205 -4.12 23.68 10.27
CA GLN A 205 -5.23 24.63 10.24
C GLN A 205 -5.97 24.69 11.58
N LYS A 206 -6.21 23.55 12.22
CA LYS A 206 -6.99 23.45 13.45
C LYS A 206 -6.23 23.85 14.71
N TYR A 207 -4.97 23.42 14.83
CA TYR A 207 -4.18 23.58 16.06
C TYR A 207 -3.01 24.57 15.92
N GLY A 208 -2.77 25.09 14.71
CA GLY A 208 -1.62 25.93 14.40
C GLY A 208 -0.28 25.16 14.40
N SER A 209 -0.29 23.85 14.72
CA SER A 209 0.90 23.00 14.86
C SER A 209 0.53 21.54 14.71
N VAL A 210 1.33 20.80 13.97
CA VAL A 210 1.19 19.35 13.79
C VAL A 210 1.53 18.62 15.10
N ILE A 211 2.57 19.06 15.81
CA ILE A 211 2.95 18.49 17.11
C ILE A 211 1.78 18.62 18.09
N ARG A 212 1.19 19.83 18.22
CA ARG A 212 0.02 20.03 19.10
C ARG A 212 -1.15 19.15 18.71
N GLY A 213 -1.49 19.09 17.41
CA GLY A 213 -2.56 18.23 16.90
C GLY A 213 -2.33 16.75 17.20
N THR A 214 -1.10 16.29 17.03
CA THR A 214 -0.72 14.89 17.31
C THR A 214 -0.83 14.56 18.80
N VAL A 215 -0.35 15.45 19.69
CA VAL A 215 -0.46 15.30 21.15
C VAL A 215 -1.92 15.28 21.60
N GLU A 216 -2.75 16.21 21.09
CA GLU A 216 -4.18 16.23 21.43
C GLU A 216 -4.92 14.99 20.92
N GLY A 217 -4.60 14.52 19.71
CA GLY A 217 -5.11 13.26 19.18
C GLY A 217 -4.71 12.05 20.03
N ALA A 218 -3.46 12.01 20.53
CA ALA A 218 -2.99 10.96 21.46
C ALA A 218 -3.74 11.00 22.79
N ARG A 219 -3.93 12.20 23.38
CA ARG A 219 -4.69 12.39 24.61
C ARG A 219 -6.16 11.97 24.45
N ALA A 220 -6.79 12.31 23.35
CA ALA A 220 -8.17 11.91 23.08
C ALA A 220 -8.31 10.39 22.99
N ARG A 221 -7.40 9.71 22.28
CA ARG A 221 -7.38 8.24 22.20
C ARG A 221 -7.16 7.59 23.55
N ALA A 222 -6.26 8.13 24.38
CA ALA A 222 -6.01 7.61 25.73
C ALA A 222 -7.26 7.70 26.62
N LYS A 223 -8.02 8.79 26.54
CA LYS A 223 -9.30 8.96 27.27
C LYS A 223 -10.37 7.95 26.81
N MET A 224 -10.44 7.63 25.52
CA MET A 224 -11.40 6.66 24.98
C MET A 224 -11.02 5.20 25.30
N SER A 225 -9.75 4.94 25.57
CA SER A 225 -9.19 3.60 25.85
C SER A 225 -9.28 3.18 27.32
N THR A 226 -9.75 4.06 28.24
CA THR A 226 -9.81 3.76 29.67
C THR A 226 -10.89 2.71 29.96
N GLY A 227 -10.46 1.53 30.44
CA GLY A 227 -11.33 0.50 30.99
C GLY A 227 -11.50 -0.81 30.20
N LYS A 228 -10.98 -0.91 28.99
CA LYS A 228 -10.96 -2.19 28.27
C LYS A 228 -9.55 -2.77 28.26
N PRO A 229 -9.35 -4.06 28.64
CA PRO A 229 -8.08 -4.73 28.40
C PRO A 229 -7.73 -4.64 26.90
N LYS A 230 -6.49 -4.27 26.58
CA LYS A 230 -6.03 -4.32 25.18
C LYS A 230 -6.05 -5.78 24.75
N ASP A 231 -6.88 -6.09 23.77
CA ASP A 231 -6.82 -7.39 23.09
C ASP A 231 -5.41 -7.52 22.46
N PRO A 232 -4.61 -8.50 22.85
CA PRO A 232 -3.28 -8.71 22.30
C PRO A 232 -3.27 -8.89 20.77
N LYS A 233 -4.41 -9.26 20.20
CA LYS A 233 -4.60 -9.39 18.76
C LYS A 233 -4.89 -8.05 18.05
N GLN A 234 -5.23 -7.00 18.78
CA GLN A 234 -5.50 -5.66 18.22
C GLN A 234 -4.22 -4.84 18.07
N THR A 235 -3.36 -5.26 17.14
CA THR A 235 -2.16 -4.51 16.73
C THR A 235 -2.49 -3.51 15.63
N LEU A 236 -1.59 -2.54 15.40
CA LEU A 236 -1.74 -1.56 14.32
C LEU A 236 -1.75 -2.23 12.94
N PHE A 237 -0.89 -3.23 12.78
CA PHE A 237 -0.73 -4.00 11.56
C PHE A 237 -1.21 -5.44 11.79
N ALA A 238 -1.81 -6.00 10.76
CA ALA A 238 -2.23 -7.40 10.72
C ALA A 238 -1.88 -8.02 9.36
N THR A 239 -1.71 -9.32 9.37
CA THR A 239 -1.50 -10.17 8.20
C THR A 239 -2.24 -11.50 8.42
N PHE A 240 -1.97 -12.51 7.59
CA PHE A 240 -2.49 -13.87 7.76
C PHE A 240 -1.33 -14.88 7.92
N LYS A 241 -1.62 -16.04 8.47
CA LYS A 241 -0.61 -17.05 8.83
C LYS A 241 0.23 -17.51 7.64
N LEU A 242 -0.37 -17.66 6.47
CA LEU A 242 0.31 -18.06 5.23
C LEU A 242 0.73 -16.89 4.33
N GLY A 243 0.72 -15.66 4.84
CA GLY A 243 1.02 -14.45 4.06
C GLY A 243 -0.23 -13.65 3.74
N LEU A 244 -0.04 -12.42 3.29
CA LEU A 244 -1.16 -11.53 2.99
C LEU A 244 -1.99 -12.01 1.79
N HIS A 245 -1.37 -12.75 0.84
CA HIS A 245 -2.06 -13.32 -0.31
C HIS A 245 -3.21 -14.26 0.09
N GLN A 246 -3.17 -14.85 1.29
CA GLN A 246 -4.26 -15.67 1.81
C GLN A 246 -5.61 -14.92 1.81
N LEU A 247 -5.60 -13.59 1.97
CA LEU A 247 -6.82 -12.77 1.90
C LEU A 247 -7.38 -12.73 0.47
N THR A 248 -6.53 -12.48 -0.52
CA THR A 248 -6.97 -12.39 -1.92
C THR A 248 -7.38 -13.76 -2.48
N ASP A 249 -6.72 -14.83 -2.03
CA ASP A 249 -7.12 -16.19 -2.37
C ASP A 249 -8.48 -16.55 -1.80
N ALA A 250 -8.73 -16.23 -0.53
CA ALA A 250 -10.04 -16.43 0.09
C ALA A 250 -11.16 -15.61 -0.56
N MET A 251 -10.85 -14.38 -1.03
CA MET A 251 -11.78 -13.58 -1.80
C MET A 251 -12.11 -14.22 -3.15
N ALA A 252 -11.10 -14.74 -3.85
CA ALA A 252 -11.28 -15.42 -5.12
C ALA A 252 -12.10 -16.72 -4.97
N ASP A 253 -11.82 -17.51 -3.94
CA ASP A 253 -12.57 -18.72 -3.64
C ASP A 253 -14.04 -18.39 -3.32
N ALA A 254 -14.27 -17.39 -2.50
CA ALA A 254 -15.63 -16.97 -2.11
C ALA A 254 -16.41 -16.33 -3.27
N ALA A 255 -15.73 -15.67 -4.22
CA ALA A 255 -16.37 -15.12 -5.41
C ALA A 255 -16.76 -16.21 -6.44
N GLY A 256 -16.15 -17.39 -6.37
CA GLY A 256 -16.30 -18.47 -7.35
C GLY A 256 -15.26 -18.35 -8.46
N ARG A 257 -14.23 -19.21 -8.40
CA ARG A 257 -13.08 -19.14 -9.35
C ARG A 257 -13.48 -19.35 -10.79
N GLU A 258 -14.60 -20.00 -11.05
CA GLU A 258 -15.19 -20.21 -12.38
C GLU A 258 -15.55 -18.91 -13.11
N HIS A 259 -15.72 -17.79 -12.39
CA HIS A 259 -16.01 -16.46 -12.92
C HIS A 259 -14.75 -15.58 -13.03
N LEU A 260 -13.55 -16.12 -12.72
CA LEU A 260 -12.31 -15.35 -12.64
C LEU A 260 -11.33 -15.82 -13.72
N ASN A 261 -11.30 -15.10 -14.85
CA ASN A 261 -10.54 -15.46 -16.03
C ASN A 261 -9.13 -14.87 -15.98
N THR A 262 -8.12 -15.70 -15.76
CA THR A 262 -6.69 -15.34 -15.84
C THR A 262 -6.14 -15.55 -17.25
N ASN A 263 -4.94 -14.98 -17.56
CA ASN A 263 -4.36 -14.93 -18.90
C ASN A 263 -5.31 -14.33 -19.94
N CYS A 264 -6.18 -13.43 -19.53
CA CYS A 264 -7.21 -12.82 -20.34
C CYS A 264 -7.08 -11.28 -20.29
N ALA A 265 -6.23 -10.76 -21.16
CA ALA A 265 -5.95 -9.33 -21.22
C ALA A 265 -7.04 -8.59 -21.99
N VAL A 266 -7.60 -7.53 -21.39
CA VAL A 266 -8.50 -6.59 -22.06
C VAL A 266 -7.68 -5.51 -22.76
N ASP A 267 -7.99 -5.27 -24.03
CA ASP A 267 -7.36 -4.21 -24.83
C ASP A 267 -8.18 -2.93 -24.92
N LEU A 268 -9.51 -3.07 -25.01
CA LEU A 268 -10.38 -1.92 -25.22
C LEU A 268 -11.74 -2.11 -24.56
N VAL A 269 -12.33 -1.01 -24.10
CA VAL A 269 -13.73 -0.90 -23.71
C VAL A 269 -14.37 0.22 -24.52
N GLU A 270 -15.51 -0.04 -25.11
CA GLU A 270 -16.30 0.93 -25.90
C GLU A 270 -17.77 0.88 -25.46
N ALA A 271 -18.47 2.00 -25.60
CA ALA A 271 -19.90 2.05 -25.33
C ALA A 271 -20.69 1.79 -26.63
N GLU A 272 -21.67 0.90 -26.59
CA GLU A 272 -22.61 0.65 -27.65
C GLU A 272 -24.05 0.81 -27.13
N GLY A 273 -24.59 2.00 -27.31
CA GLY A 273 -25.89 2.37 -26.74
C GLY A 273 -25.84 2.41 -25.22
N LYS A 274 -26.53 1.47 -24.55
CA LYS A 274 -26.54 1.33 -23.10
C LYS A 274 -25.65 0.19 -22.61
N ARG A 275 -24.92 -0.46 -23.48
CA ARG A 275 -24.05 -1.60 -23.17
C ARG A 275 -22.60 -1.28 -23.47
N TYR A 276 -21.73 -2.15 -23.02
CA TYR A 276 -20.28 -2.03 -23.13
C TYR A 276 -19.74 -3.21 -23.93
N VAL A 277 -18.96 -2.93 -24.95
CA VAL A 277 -18.19 -3.93 -25.69
C VAL A 277 -16.78 -3.97 -25.13
N VAL A 278 -16.39 -5.12 -24.60
CA VAL A 278 -15.05 -5.41 -24.11
C VAL A 278 -14.32 -6.20 -25.18
N THR A 279 -13.22 -5.64 -25.70
CA THR A 279 -12.35 -6.29 -26.68
C THR A 279 -11.12 -6.84 -25.96
N PHE A 280 -10.87 -8.12 -26.14
CA PHE A 280 -9.71 -8.80 -25.58
C PHE A 280 -8.49 -8.74 -26.51
N ALA A 281 -7.30 -9.02 -25.97
CA ALA A 281 -6.04 -8.95 -26.73
C ALA A 281 -5.96 -9.95 -27.89
N ASP A 282 -6.74 -11.01 -27.88
CA ASP A 282 -6.87 -11.98 -28.98
C ASP A 282 -7.87 -11.54 -30.07
N GLY A 283 -8.53 -10.38 -29.89
CA GLY A 283 -9.52 -9.83 -30.80
C GLY A 283 -10.96 -10.30 -30.56
N CYS A 284 -11.19 -11.21 -29.61
CA CYS A 284 -12.56 -11.58 -29.21
C CYS A 284 -13.27 -10.39 -28.55
N GLN A 285 -14.60 -10.38 -28.67
CA GLN A 285 -15.41 -9.33 -28.05
C GLN A 285 -16.59 -9.94 -27.29
N GLU A 286 -16.87 -9.35 -26.13
CA GLU A 286 -18.06 -9.66 -25.34
C GLU A 286 -18.78 -8.38 -24.94
N THR A 287 -20.11 -8.51 -24.72
CA THR A 287 -20.96 -7.36 -24.41
C THR A 287 -21.53 -7.49 -23.00
N PHE A 288 -21.48 -6.39 -22.22
CA PHE A 288 -21.90 -6.32 -20.83
C PHE A 288 -22.87 -5.16 -20.60
N ASP A 289 -23.65 -5.23 -19.52
CA ASP A 289 -24.53 -4.15 -19.09
C ASP A 289 -23.78 -3.14 -18.21
N GLY A 290 -22.58 -3.50 -17.71
CA GLY A 290 -21.70 -2.58 -17.02
C GLY A 290 -20.28 -3.10 -16.85
N VAL A 291 -19.37 -2.16 -16.54
CA VAL A 291 -17.92 -2.41 -16.39
C VAL A 291 -17.37 -1.81 -15.12
N VAL A 292 -16.63 -2.60 -14.34
CA VAL A 292 -15.75 -2.13 -13.26
C VAL A 292 -14.33 -2.06 -13.79
N MET A 293 -13.74 -0.86 -13.87
CA MET A 293 -12.33 -0.65 -14.19
C MET A 293 -11.50 -0.69 -12.89
N ALA A 294 -10.72 -1.76 -12.71
CA ALA A 294 -9.94 -2.04 -11.50
C ALA A 294 -8.43 -2.27 -11.78
N THR A 295 -7.91 -1.63 -12.83
CA THR A 295 -6.52 -1.75 -13.27
C THR A 295 -5.65 -0.61 -12.76
N GLU A 296 -4.33 -0.69 -13.05
CA GLU A 296 -3.41 0.44 -12.88
C GLU A 296 -3.78 1.59 -13.85
N SER A 297 -3.42 2.84 -13.46
CA SER A 297 -3.82 4.04 -14.22
C SER A 297 -3.37 4.01 -15.68
N TYR A 298 -2.15 3.61 -15.97
CA TYR A 298 -1.63 3.52 -17.34
C TYR A 298 -2.39 2.49 -18.20
N ALA A 299 -2.82 1.39 -17.58
CA ALA A 299 -3.61 0.37 -18.26
C ALA A 299 -5.05 0.87 -18.52
N ALA A 300 -5.66 1.53 -17.51
CA ALA A 300 -6.97 2.16 -17.67
C ALA A 300 -6.96 3.24 -18.77
N ALA A 301 -5.94 4.11 -18.81
CA ALA A 301 -5.78 5.10 -19.87
C ALA A 301 -5.77 4.47 -21.27
N ARG A 302 -5.03 3.37 -21.43
CA ARG A 302 -4.96 2.63 -22.70
C ARG A 302 -6.30 1.98 -23.06
N ILE A 303 -6.93 1.29 -22.11
CA ILE A 303 -8.17 0.54 -22.34
C ILE A 303 -9.34 1.48 -22.66
N LEU A 304 -9.38 2.66 -22.05
CA LEU A 304 -10.49 3.62 -22.17
C LEU A 304 -10.27 4.68 -23.27
N ARG A 305 -9.22 4.56 -24.08
CA ARG A 305 -8.83 5.58 -25.08
C ARG A 305 -9.92 5.94 -26.08
N ASN A 306 -10.80 4.98 -26.45
CA ASN A 306 -11.92 5.19 -27.36
C ASN A 306 -13.24 5.42 -26.59
N PHE A 307 -13.30 5.03 -25.33
CA PHE A 307 -14.50 5.15 -24.51
C PHE A 307 -14.76 6.60 -24.09
N ASN A 308 -13.76 7.23 -23.48
CA ASN A 308 -13.83 8.62 -23.00
C ASN A 308 -12.43 9.23 -22.95
N ALA A 309 -12.14 10.16 -23.84
CA ALA A 309 -10.82 10.77 -23.97
C ALA A 309 -10.43 11.60 -22.73
N GLU A 310 -11.38 12.32 -22.07
CA GLU A 310 -11.12 13.09 -20.87
C GLU A 310 -10.74 12.15 -19.71
N MET A 311 -11.46 11.05 -19.54
CA MET A 311 -11.17 10.05 -18.52
C MET A 311 -9.81 9.38 -18.78
N ALA A 312 -9.53 8.98 -20.02
CA ALA A 312 -8.24 8.38 -20.39
C ALA A 312 -7.07 9.33 -20.12
N GLN A 313 -7.22 10.63 -20.44
CA GLN A 313 -6.22 11.65 -20.16
C GLN A 313 -6.01 11.87 -18.65
N ALA A 314 -7.08 11.85 -17.86
CA ALA A 314 -6.98 11.98 -16.41
C ALA A 314 -6.21 10.80 -15.80
N TYR A 315 -6.42 9.58 -16.28
CA TYR A 315 -5.67 8.39 -15.90
C TYR A 315 -4.20 8.46 -16.32
N ASP A 316 -3.91 8.86 -17.54
CA ASP A 316 -2.54 9.01 -18.08
C ASP A 316 -1.73 10.04 -17.29
N GLY A 317 -2.40 11.06 -16.77
CA GLY A 317 -1.82 12.08 -15.89
C GLY A 317 -1.44 11.56 -14.49
N ILE A 318 -1.73 10.30 -14.11
CA ILE A 318 -1.32 9.70 -12.84
C ILE A 318 -0.03 8.89 -13.07
N PRO A 319 1.16 9.40 -12.68
CA PRO A 319 2.41 8.69 -12.92
C PRO A 319 2.51 7.40 -12.09
N ASN A 320 3.29 6.45 -12.59
CA ASN A 320 3.56 5.19 -11.91
C ASN A 320 5.07 4.92 -11.90
N LEU A 321 5.58 4.31 -10.84
CA LEU A 321 6.96 3.87 -10.72
C LEU A 321 7.06 2.35 -10.64
N THR A 322 8.20 1.84 -11.10
CA THR A 322 8.60 0.44 -10.91
C THR A 322 9.30 0.30 -9.57
N SER A 323 8.96 -0.72 -8.82
CA SER A 323 9.63 -1.09 -7.57
C SER A 323 9.91 -2.58 -7.53
N SER A 324 10.75 -2.99 -6.60
CA SER A 324 11.05 -4.40 -6.39
C SER A 324 11.16 -4.74 -4.92
N THR A 325 10.90 -6.01 -4.62
CA THR A 325 11.22 -6.61 -3.32
C THR A 325 12.06 -7.86 -3.54
N CYS A 326 13.05 -8.06 -2.67
CA CYS A 326 13.85 -9.27 -2.68
C CYS A 326 13.88 -9.87 -1.28
N SER A 327 13.48 -11.13 -1.14
CA SER A 327 13.48 -11.87 0.12
C SER A 327 14.59 -12.90 0.13
N PHE A 328 15.27 -13.02 1.28
CA PHE A 328 16.37 -13.94 1.48
C PHE A 328 16.14 -14.75 2.77
N GLY A 329 16.26 -16.07 2.66
CA GLY A 329 16.32 -16.97 3.81
C GLY A 329 17.77 -17.17 4.26
N PHE A 330 18.03 -17.06 5.57
CA PHE A 330 19.35 -17.32 6.17
C PHE A 330 19.25 -18.26 7.36
N ARG A 331 20.37 -18.87 7.74
CA ARG A 331 20.51 -19.47 9.06
C ARG A 331 20.57 -18.35 10.11
N ALA A 332 19.98 -18.57 11.28
CA ALA A 332 19.93 -17.53 12.32
C ALA A 332 21.34 -17.15 12.80
N GLU A 333 22.29 -18.06 12.78
CA GLU A 333 23.70 -17.83 13.15
C GLU A 333 24.43 -16.88 12.18
N ASP A 334 23.92 -16.69 10.98
CA ASP A 334 24.52 -15.84 9.96
C ASP A 334 24.07 -14.37 10.03
N VAL A 335 23.13 -14.04 10.90
CA VAL A 335 22.55 -12.70 11.05
C VAL A 335 22.57 -12.26 12.49
N VAL A 336 23.06 -11.04 12.75
CA VAL A 336 23.00 -10.44 14.08
C VAL A 336 21.64 -9.72 14.21
N LEU A 337 20.68 -10.40 14.84
CA LEU A 337 19.36 -9.81 15.08
C LEU A 337 19.40 -8.82 16.23
N PRO A 338 18.81 -7.64 16.12
CA PRO A 338 18.64 -6.72 17.24
C PRO A 338 17.64 -7.29 18.28
N GLU A 339 17.72 -6.84 19.51
CA GLU A 339 16.78 -7.22 20.58
C GLU A 339 15.33 -6.86 20.21
N SER A 340 15.15 -5.70 19.55
CA SER A 340 13.87 -5.21 19.03
C SER A 340 14.06 -4.55 17.67
N GLY A 341 13.00 -4.55 16.86
CA GLY A 341 12.99 -3.89 15.56
C GLY A 341 12.39 -4.78 14.47
N PHE A 342 11.60 -4.16 13.62
CA PHE A 342 11.00 -4.83 12.47
C PHE A 342 11.82 -4.60 11.20
N GLY A 343 12.63 -3.54 11.16
CA GLY A 343 13.40 -3.21 9.98
C GLY A 343 14.13 -1.87 10.09
N THR A 344 14.82 -1.55 9.01
CA THR A 344 15.58 -0.32 8.82
C THR A 344 15.05 0.44 7.62
N LEU A 345 14.76 1.72 7.79
CA LEU A 345 14.47 2.65 6.71
C LEU A 345 15.79 3.29 6.25
N VAL A 346 15.93 3.48 4.96
CA VAL A 346 17.15 4.03 4.33
C VAL A 346 16.78 5.34 3.64
N PRO A 347 17.17 6.49 4.22
CA PRO A 347 16.91 7.80 3.63
C PRO A 347 17.56 7.97 2.25
N ALA A 348 16.88 8.64 1.33
CA ALA A 348 17.38 8.90 -0.02
C ALA A 348 18.73 9.66 -0.01
N VAL A 349 18.95 10.54 0.98
CA VAL A 349 20.20 11.30 1.11
C VAL A 349 21.43 10.43 1.39
N GLU A 350 21.26 9.20 1.84
CA GLU A 350 22.36 8.24 2.05
C GLU A 350 22.80 7.58 0.73
N ASN A 351 22.12 7.86 -0.39
CA ASN A 351 22.46 7.40 -1.75
C ASN A 351 22.65 5.89 -1.89
N ARG A 352 21.84 5.10 -1.17
CA ARG A 352 21.89 3.65 -1.22
C ARG A 352 20.85 3.08 -2.21
N ALA A 353 21.05 1.85 -2.64
CA ALA A 353 20.13 1.18 -3.56
C ALA A 353 18.80 0.81 -2.89
N LEU A 354 18.83 0.58 -1.57
CA LEU A 354 17.63 0.22 -0.80
C LEU A 354 16.88 1.46 -0.30
N LEU A 355 15.56 1.33 -0.28
CA LEU A 355 14.61 2.21 0.39
C LEU A 355 14.38 1.77 1.84
N ALA A 356 14.34 0.46 2.07
CA ALA A 356 14.08 -0.15 3.37
C ALA A 356 14.48 -1.62 3.37
N ALA A 357 14.64 -2.16 4.56
CA ALA A 357 14.78 -3.59 4.79
C ALA A 357 13.96 -4.03 6.00
N THR A 358 13.44 -5.27 6.01
CA THR A 358 12.68 -5.82 7.14
C THR A 358 13.21 -7.17 7.57
N TRP A 359 13.26 -7.41 8.88
CA TRP A 359 13.36 -8.75 9.46
C TRP A 359 11.95 -9.36 9.52
N SER A 360 11.51 -9.96 8.39
CA SER A 360 10.14 -10.45 8.24
C SER A 360 9.78 -11.50 9.30
N SER A 361 10.72 -12.39 9.65
CA SER A 361 10.55 -13.40 10.71
C SER A 361 10.55 -12.82 12.13
N THR A 362 11.07 -11.61 12.34
CA THR A 362 10.95 -10.87 13.61
C THR A 362 9.63 -10.12 13.69
N LYS A 363 9.17 -9.55 12.58
CA LYS A 363 7.90 -8.81 12.51
C LYS A 363 6.68 -9.73 12.63
N TRP A 364 6.73 -10.89 12.01
CA TRP A 364 5.65 -11.87 11.95
C TRP A 364 6.10 -13.23 12.48
N ALA A 365 5.34 -13.83 13.36
CA ALA A 365 5.55 -15.23 13.71
C ALA A 365 5.34 -16.15 12.49
N ASN A 366 5.98 -17.29 12.47
CA ASN A 366 5.85 -18.32 11.43
C ASN A 366 6.27 -17.91 10.00
N ARG A 367 7.08 -16.85 9.82
CA ARG A 367 7.64 -16.48 8.50
C ARG A 367 8.89 -17.27 8.13
N ALA A 368 9.57 -17.85 9.12
CA ALA A 368 10.74 -18.73 8.94
C ALA A 368 10.69 -19.87 9.93
N PRO A 369 11.28 -21.04 9.61
CA PRO A 369 11.47 -22.16 10.53
C PRO A 369 12.33 -21.78 11.74
N GLN A 370 12.30 -22.63 12.77
CA GLN A 370 13.18 -22.46 13.91
C GLN A 370 14.66 -22.50 13.49
N GLY A 371 15.47 -21.57 14.00
CA GLY A 371 16.88 -21.44 13.61
C GLY A 371 17.09 -20.79 12.24
N ARG A 372 16.05 -20.19 11.66
CA ARG A 372 16.10 -19.48 10.39
C ARG A 372 15.63 -18.03 10.53
N VAL A 373 16.07 -17.20 9.59
CA VAL A 373 15.70 -15.76 9.49
C VAL A 373 15.27 -15.48 8.06
N LEU A 374 14.17 -14.74 7.91
CA LEU A 374 13.72 -14.20 6.65
C LEU A 374 13.91 -12.68 6.65
N ILE A 375 14.72 -12.19 5.70
CA ILE A 375 15.00 -10.76 5.50
C ILE A 375 14.47 -10.36 4.15
N ARG A 376 13.95 -9.14 4.05
CA ARG A 376 13.40 -8.60 2.82
C ARG A 376 13.90 -7.17 2.59
N GLY A 377 14.50 -6.92 1.40
CA GLY A 377 14.91 -5.62 0.92
C GLY A 377 13.90 -5.03 -0.06
N PHE A 378 13.82 -3.70 -0.12
CA PHE A 378 12.96 -2.94 -1.03
C PHE A 378 13.83 -1.98 -1.85
N ALA A 379 13.64 -1.97 -3.18
CA ALA A 379 14.32 -1.06 -4.09
C ALA A 379 13.36 -0.45 -5.11
N GLY A 380 13.77 0.64 -5.77
CA GLY A 380 12.95 1.34 -6.75
C GLY A 380 12.33 2.62 -6.19
N THR A 381 13.16 3.53 -5.66
CA THR A 381 12.76 4.88 -5.30
C THR A 381 12.74 5.79 -6.55
N PRO A 382 12.09 6.95 -6.52
CA PRO A 382 12.16 7.92 -7.61
C PRO A 382 13.61 8.30 -8.00
N HIS A 383 14.52 8.34 -7.01
CA HIS A 383 15.91 8.75 -7.20
C HIS A 383 16.79 7.67 -7.83
N ASN A 384 16.38 6.41 -7.80
CA ASN A 384 17.14 5.28 -8.32
C ASN A 384 16.37 4.39 -9.30
N GLN A 385 15.40 4.95 -10.04
CA GLN A 385 14.63 4.21 -11.06
C GLN A 385 15.52 3.56 -12.13
N HIS A 386 16.69 4.12 -12.42
CA HIS A 386 17.67 3.52 -13.32
C HIS A 386 18.12 2.12 -12.90
N LEU A 387 18.06 1.79 -11.60
CA LEU A 387 18.32 0.43 -11.13
C LEU A 387 17.25 -0.56 -11.60
N MET A 388 16.03 -0.09 -11.83
CA MET A 388 14.93 -0.94 -12.30
C MET A 388 15.07 -1.36 -13.77
N GLU A 389 16.07 -0.89 -14.49
CA GLU A 389 16.44 -1.32 -15.85
C GLU A 389 17.35 -2.56 -15.85
N LYS A 390 17.95 -2.89 -14.68
CA LYS A 390 18.82 -4.07 -14.52
C LYS A 390 18.03 -5.38 -14.51
N SER A 391 18.72 -6.48 -14.78
CA SER A 391 18.09 -7.81 -14.66
C SER A 391 17.71 -8.15 -13.21
N ASP A 392 16.84 -9.15 -13.03
CA ASP A 392 16.41 -9.58 -11.70
C ASP A 392 17.58 -10.17 -10.90
N GLU A 393 18.53 -10.82 -11.57
CA GLU A 393 19.76 -11.38 -10.98
C GLU A 393 20.69 -10.27 -10.51
N GLU A 394 20.92 -9.23 -11.34
CA GLU A 394 21.76 -8.08 -10.98
C GLU A 394 21.17 -7.31 -9.79
N LEU A 395 19.86 -7.07 -9.80
CA LEU A 395 19.18 -6.41 -8.68
C LEU A 395 19.21 -7.24 -7.40
N THR A 396 19.02 -8.56 -7.51
CA THR A 396 19.14 -9.48 -6.38
C THR A 396 20.53 -9.40 -5.72
N ALA A 397 21.58 -9.36 -6.55
CA ALA A 397 22.95 -9.21 -6.05
C ALA A 397 23.18 -7.87 -5.36
N ILE A 398 22.74 -6.76 -5.98
CA ILE A 398 22.83 -5.40 -5.39
C ILE A 398 22.09 -5.35 -4.04
N VAL A 399 20.87 -5.84 -3.99
CA VAL A 399 20.06 -5.86 -2.76
C VAL A 399 20.74 -6.70 -1.67
N LEU A 400 21.34 -7.84 -2.02
CA LEU A 400 22.05 -8.69 -1.06
C LEU A 400 23.26 -7.98 -0.45
N GLU A 401 24.06 -7.29 -1.25
CA GLU A 401 25.23 -6.54 -0.75
C GLU A 401 24.82 -5.40 0.18
N GLU A 402 23.80 -4.63 -0.17
CA GLU A 402 23.23 -3.61 0.71
C GLU A 402 22.70 -4.19 2.04
N LEU A 403 22.01 -5.33 1.97
CA LEU A 403 21.48 -6.00 3.17
C LEU A 403 22.58 -6.52 4.10
N ARG A 404 23.74 -6.91 3.59
CA ARG A 404 24.86 -7.37 4.43
C ARG A 404 25.24 -6.34 5.47
N GLU A 405 25.33 -5.09 5.05
CA GLU A 405 25.70 -3.98 5.92
C GLU A 405 24.52 -3.51 6.77
N ILE A 406 23.37 -3.23 6.13
CA ILE A 406 22.20 -2.61 6.77
C ILE A 406 21.54 -3.55 7.80
N MET A 407 21.58 -4.86 7.56
CA MET A 407 20.90 -5.87 8.38
C MET A 407 21.85 -6.75 9.19
N ASP A 408 23.12 -6.38 9.28
CA ASP A 408 24.17 -7.09 10.03
C ASP A 408 24.28 -8.59 9.65
N ILE A 409 24.30 -8.87 8.37
CA ILE A 409 24.54 -10.22 7.84
C ILE A 409 26.04 -10.45 7.77
N LYS A 410 26.53 -11.59 8.26
CA LYS A 410 27.96 -11.94 8.20
C LYS A 410 28.46 -11.91 6.74
N PRO A 411 29.67 -11.38 6.47
CA PRO A 411 30.19 -11.19 5.12
C PRO A 411 30.20 -12.45 4.25
N ASP A 412 30.55 -13.60 4.83
CA ASP A 412 30.66 -14.89 4.13
C ASP A 412 29.33 -15.67 4.10
N ALA A 413 28.27 -15.17 4.76
CA ALA A 413 26.99 -15.84 4.81
C ALA A 413 26.36 -15.93 3.42
N LYS A 414 25.90 -17.13 3.09
CA LYS A 414 25.15 -17.36 1.84
C LYS A 414 23.68 -17.55 2.16
N PRO A 415 22.79 -16.85 1.44
CA PRO A 415 21.37 -17.11 1.61
C PRO A 415 21.04 -18.54 1.20
N LEU A 416 20.13 -19.17 1.91
CA LEU A 416 19.56 -20.49 1.59
C LEU A 416 18.79 -20.44 0.26
N PHE A 417 18.14 -19.32 0.02
CA PHE A 417 17.45 -18.98 -1.23
C PHE A 417 17.26 -17.47 -1.33
N SER A 418 16.90 -17.01 -2.53
CA SER A 418 16.36 -15.68 -2.80
C SER A 418 15.04 -15.76 -3.56
N ARG A 419 14.17 -14.77 -3.37
CA ARG A 419 12.94 -14.57 -4.16
C ARG A 419 12.80 -13.12 -4.51
N PHE A 420 12.73 -12.83 -5.80
CA PHE A 420 12.65 -11.50 -6.37
C PHE A 420 11.27 -11.26 -6.98
N TYR A 421 10.70 -10.07 -6.71
CA TYR A 421 9.45 -9.61 -7.30
C TYR A 421 9.64 -8.22 -7.88
N ARG A 422 9.35 -8.06 -9.17
CA ARG A 422 9.34 -6.79 -9.87
C ARG A 422 7.91 -6.32 -10.07
N TRP A 423 7.62 -5.10 -9.63
CA TRP A 423 6.32 -4.45 -9.78
C TRP A 423 6.45 -3.34 -10.81
N THR A 424 6.43 -3.71 -12.10
CA THR A 424 6.55 -2.78 -13.22
C THR A 424 5.39 -1.79 -13.21
N LEU A 425 5.71 -0.48 -13.10
CA LEU A 425 4.74 0.61 -12.98
C LEU A 425 3.65 0.32 -11.91
N GLY A 426 4.03 -0.39 -10.84
CA GLY A 426 3.09 -0.84 -9.82
C GLY A 426 2.77 0.19 -8.73
N MET A 427 3.51 1.30 -8.66
CA MET A 427 3.38 2.30 -7.60
C MET A 427 2.85 3.62 -8.15
N SER A 428 1.53 3.81 -8.05
CA SER A 428 0.88 5.07 -8.44
C SER A 428 1.34 6.24 -7.58
N GLN A 429 1.72 7.34 -8.22
CA GLN A 429 2.29 8.52 -7.58
C GLN A 429 1.24 9.61 -7.40
N TYR A 430 0.97 9.99 -6.17
CA TYR A 430 0.03 11.06 -5.82
C TYR A 430 0.73 12.41 -5.89
N THR A 431 1.08 12.83 -7.11
CA THR A 431 1.73 14.12 -7.37
C THR A 431 0.76 15.30 -7.22
N MET A 432 1.30 16.52 -7.17
CA MET A 432 0.47 17.73 -7.18
C MET A 432 -0.58 17.69 -8.30
N GLY A 433 -1.82 18.07 -7.99
CA GLY A 433 -2.97 17.97 -8.88
C GLY A 433 -3.61 16.56 -8.96
N HIS A 434 -3.13 15.57 -8.20
CA HIS A 434 -3.68 14.21 -8.18
C HIS A 434 -5.17 14.17 -7.90
N LEU A 435 -5.65 14.88 -6.87
CA LEU A 435 -7.07 14.87 -6.51
C LEU A 435 -7.96 15.45 -7.61
N GLY A 436 -7.50 16.48 -8.34
CA GLY A 436 -8.25 17.00 -9.49
C GLY A 436 -8.39 15.96 -10.62
N ARG A 437 -7.33 15.17 -10.89
CA ARG A 437 -7.43 14.06 -11.85
C ARG A 437 -8.42 12.98 -11.38
N VAL A 438 -8.39 12.63 -10.10
CA VAL A 438 -9.33 11.67 -9.49
C VAL A 438 -10.76 12.19 -9.55
N GLU A 439 -11.01 13.46 -9.24
CA GLU A 439 -12.33 14.10 -9.30
C GLU A 439 -12.92 14.10 -10.72
N ILE A 440 -12.08 14.29 -11.75
CA ILE A 440 -12.51 14.16 -13.15
C ILE A 440 -13.00 12.72 -13.41
N ILE A 441 -12.22 11.70 -13.02
CA ILE A 441 -12.60 10.30 -13.24
C ILE A 441 -13.87 9.95 -12.45
N GLU A 442 -13.96 10.34 -11.17
CA GLU A 442 -15.14 10.09 -10.34
C GLU A 442 -16.40 10.75 -10.90
N ARG A 443 -16.32 12.02 -11.32
CA ARG A 443 -17.43 12.74 -11.97
C ARG A 443 -17.89 12.02 -13.25
N LEU A 444 -16.96 11.63 -14.12
CA LEU A 444 -17.30 10.93 -15.35
C LEU A 444 -17.90 9.54 -15.09
N CYS A 445 -17.48 8.85 -14.02
CA CYS A 445 -18.12 7.61 -13.58
C CYS A 445 -19.56 7.85 -13.09
N GLU A 446 -19.81 8.96 -12.38
CA GLU A 446 -21.19 9.31 -11.93
C GLU A 446 -22.11 9.69 -13.10
N GLU A 447 -21.58 10.39 -14.09
CA GLU A 447 -22.31 10.78 -15.31
C GLU A 447 -22.57 9.59 -16.27
N THR A 448 -21.88 8.46 -16.07
CA THR A 448 -21.94 7.29 -16.96
C THR A 448 -22.59 6.10 -16.28
N SER A 449 -23.85 5.83 -16.62
CA SER A 449 -24.58 4.66 -16.10
C SER A 449 -23.92 3.34 -16.57
N GLY A 450 -23.74 2.39 -15.66
CA GLY A 450 -23.13 1.09 -15.96
C GLY A 450 -21.59 1.13 -16.04
N PHE A 451 -20.94 2.26 -15.68
CA PHE A 451 -19.49 2.34 -15.61
C PHE A 451 -19.03 2.77 -14.21
N ALA A 452 -18.08 2.03 -13.64
CA ALA A 452 -17.46 2.37 -12.37
C ALA A 452 -15.95 2.11 -12.40
N ALA A 453 -15.20 2.87 -11.63
CA ALA A 453 -13.76 2.76 -11.53
C ALA A 453 -13.29 2.81 -10.08
N ALA A 454 -12.29 2.00 -9.75
CA ALA A 454 -11.66 1.98 -8.43
C ALA A 454 -10.24 1.44 -8.51
N GLY A 455 -9.42 1.71 -7.51
CA GLY A 455 -8.04 1.20 -7.45
C GLY A 455 -7.14 1.97 -6.54
N GLY A 456 -5.91 1.49 -6.40
CA GLY A 456 -4.86 2.15 -5.63
C GLY A 456 -4.41 3.49 -6.22
N CYS A 457 -4.79 3.82 -7.43
CA CYS A 457 -4.52 5.11 -8.07
C CYS A 457 -5.52 6.22 -7.71
N PHE A 458 -6.49 6.00 -6.83
CA PHE A 458 -7.50 6.98 -6.43
C PHE A 458 -7.17 7.67 -5.10
N ARG A 459 -7.78 7.19 -3.99
CA ARG A 459 -7.75 7.85 -2.68
C ARG A 459 -7.14 6.97 -1.59
N GLY A 460 -6.17 6.15 -1.95
CA GLY A 460 -5.40 5.32 -1.01
C GLY A 460 -4.93 3.99 -1.57
N VAL A 461 -3.63 3.77 -1.50
CA VAL A 461 -2.93 2.59 -2.03
C VAL A 461 -3.10 1.33 -1.15
N GLY A 462 -3.61 1.47 0.07
CA GLY A 462 -3.69 0.36 1.03
C GLY A 462 -4.71 -0.71 0.62
N VAL A 463 -4.40 -1.98 0.87
CA VAL A 463 -5.25 -3.14 0.53
C VAL A 463 -6.71 -2.97 1.01
N PRO A 464 -7.00 -2.50 2.24
CA PRO A 464 -8.38 -2.25 2.66
C PRO A 464 -9.10 -1.19 1.82
N ASN A 465 -8.37 -0.15 1.35
CA ASN A 465 -8.96 0.89 0.51
C ASN A 465 -9.32 0.33 -0.88
N CYS A 466 -8.42 -0.50 -1.44
CA CYS A 466 -8.63 -1.15 -2.73
C CYS A 466 -9.85 -2.07 -2.67
N ILE A 467 -9.96 -2.91 -1.65
CA ILE A 467 -11.13 -3.79 -1.44
C ILE A 467 -12.42 -2.97 -1.36
N ALA A 468 -12.51 -2.01 -0.44
CA ALA A 468 -13.69 -1.17 -0.27
C ALA A 468 -14.02 -0.35 -1.54
N GLY A 469 -13.01 0.06 -2.31
CA GLY A 469 -13.20 0.73 -3.60
C GLY A 469 -13.90 -0.17 -4.61
N GLY A 470 -13.44 -1.41 -4.73
CA GLY A 470 -14.05 -2.41 -5.63
C GLY A 470 -15.49 -2.73 -5.25
N GLU A 471 -15.76 -2.93 -3.94
CA GLU A 471 -17.11 -3.18 -3.44
C GLU A 471 -18.06 -2.00 -3.76
N ARG A 472 -17.62 -0.74 -3.54
CA ARG A 472 -18.44 0.44 -3.89
C ARG A 472 -18.68 0.54 -5.41
N ALA A 473 -17.70 0.19 -6.23
CA ALA A 473 -17.86 0.16 -7.68
C ALA A 473 -18.93 -0.86 -8.10
N ALA A 474 -18.93 -2.04 -7.51
CA ALA A 474 -19.96 -3.06 -7.76
C ALA A 474 -21.35 -2.62 -7.29
N LEU A 475 -21.48 -2.01 -6.10
CA LEU A 475 -22.75 -1.44 -5.62
C LEU A 475 -23.31 -0.39 -6.56
N LYS A 476 -22.45 0.49 -7.09
CA LYS A 476 -22.88 1.48 -8.09
C LYS A 476 -23.50 0.82 -9.33
N LEU A 477 -22.84 -0.21 -9.87
CA LEU A 477 -23.36 -0.89 -11.07
C LEU A 477 -24.71 -1.59 -10.82
N ILE A 478 -24.86 -2.21 -9.63
CA ILE A 478 -26.15 -2.81 -9.22
C ILE A 478 -27.24 -1.75 -9.18
N ALA A 479 -26.97 -0.60 -8.56
CA ALA A 479 -27.91 0.52 -8.48
C ALA A 479 -28.21 1.14 -9.84
N ASP A 480 -27.21 1.28 -10.74
CA ASP A 480 -27.38 1.80 -12.09
C ASP A 480 -28.32 0.95 -12.95
N CYS A 481 -28.40 -0.36 -12.66
CA CYS A 481 -29.34 -1.28 -13.31
C CYS A 481 -30.72 -1.32 -12.63
N GLY A 482 -30.96 -0.47 -11.62
CA GLY A 482 -32.24 -0.43 -10.89
C GLY A 482 -32.50 -1.67 -10.03
N LEU A 483 -31.43 -2.37 -9.61
CA LEU A 483 -31.51 -3.52 -8.74
C LEU A 483 -31.33 -3.09 -7.27
N ASP A 484 -32.16 -3.62 -6.37
CA ASP A 484 -32.11 -3.31 -4.95
C ASP A 484 -31.15 -4.25 -4.23
N TYR A 485 -30.00 -3.73 -3.84
CA TYR A 485 -29.06 -4.38 -2.94
C TYR A 485 -28.28 -3.34 -2.15
N PHE A 486 -28.15 -3.58 -0.86
CA PHE A 486 -27.37 -2.74 0.04
C PHE A 486 -26.48 -3.59 0.94
N GLU A 487 -25.22 -3.24 0.99
CA GLU A 487 -24.25 -3.74 1.97
C GLU A 487 -23.43 -2.56 2.50
N GLU A 488 -23.27 -2.47 3.82
CA GLU A 488 -22.46 -1.42 4.43
C GLU A 488 -20.97 -1.64 4.13
N ILE A 489 -20.38 -0.76 3.35
CA ILE A 489 -18.96 -0.75 3.00
C ILE A 489 -18.24 0.23 3.92
N VAL A 490 -17.50 -0.27 4.88
CA VAL A 490 -16.84 0.51 5.95
C VAL A 490 -15.34 0.62 5.71
#